data_7a6cc780e83ec55a81e06c2b67817726
#
_entry.id   7a6cc780e83ec55a81e06c2b67817726
#
_cell.length_a   1.000
_cell.length_b   1.000
_cell.length_c   1.000
_cell.angle_alpha   90.00
_cell.angle_beta   90.00
_cell.angle_gamma   90.00
#
_symmetry.space_group_name_H-M   'P 1'
#
loop_
_entity.id
_entity.type
_entity.pdbx_description
1 polymer ?
#
loop_
_entity_poly.entity_id
_entity_poly.type
_entity_poly.pdbx_seq_one_letter_code
_entity_poly.pdbx_strand_id
1 'polypeptide(L)'
;DMLANYREVGAGMGATLSIAIEMNAYTIADRSTWIAYGNKQKHSIVFEGDPPLFNQYGIIPVSPDKCPDTHLTAAIKVSEWMLSEKGQQHIAEYRRHDHQLFFPNAR
;
A
#
# COMPACT_ATOMS: atom_id res chain seq x y z
N ASP A 1 -6.43 30.51 4.86
CA ASP A 1 -5.54 29.93 3.83
C ASP A 1 -5.40 28.41 4.08
N MET A 2 -6.01 27.61 3.22
CA MET A 2 -5.95 26.14 3.36
C MET A 2 -4.53 25.59 3.33
N LEU A 3 -3.60 26.28 2.69
CA LEU A 3 -2.19 25.88 2.57
C LEU A 3 -1.37 26.18 3.83
N ALA A 4 -1.83 27.07 4.70
CA ALA A 4 -1.08 27.44 5.91
C ALA A 4 -0.89 26.24 6.86
N ASN A 5 -1.79 25.28 6.86
CA ASN A 5 -1.75 24.07 7.69
C ASN A 5 -1.27 22.82 6.94
N TYR A 6 -0.97 22.91 5.66
CA TYR A 6 -0.44 21.81 4.87
C TYR A 6 1.06 21.62 5.14
N ARG A 7 1.46 20.34 5.22
CA ARG A 7 2.87 19.94 5.41
C ARG A 7 3.23 18.81 4.46
N GLU A 8 4.33 18.97 3.78
CA GLU A 8 4.96 17.92 2.98
C GLU A 8 6.14 17.36 3.77
N VAL A 9 6.11 16.06 4.04
CA VAL A 9 7.13 15.44 4.88
C VAL A 9 8.23 14.73 4.08
N GLY A 10 8.03 14.49 2.78
CA GLY A 10 9.03 13.88 1.91
C GLY A 10 9.52 12.51 2.37
N ALA A 11 8.67 11.73 3.02
CA ALA A 11 9.01 10.46 3.64
C ALA A 11 8.03 9.35 3.24
N GLY A 12 8.41 8.09 3.47
CA GLY A 12 7.51 6.96 3.27
C GLY A 12 6.32 6.97 4.24
N MET A 13 5.32 6.11 3.96
CA MET A 13 4.03 6.16 4.65
C MET A 13 4.13 5.97 6.17
N GLY A 14 4.98 5.05 6.65
CA GLY A 14 5.17 4.82 8.09
C GLY A 14 5.70 6.05 8.83
N ALA A 15 6.71 6.73 8.25
CA ALA A 15 7.26 7.96 8.81
C ALA A 15 6.25 9.12 8.74
N THR A 16 5.50 9.22 7.66
CA THR A 16 4.43 10.21 7.52
C THR A 16 3.35 10.02 8.58
N LEU A 17 2.94 8.79 8.86
CA LEU A 17 2.01 8.47 9.95
C LEU A 17 2.56 8.91 11.31
N SER A 18 3.83 8.62 11.60
CA SER A 18 4.46 9.03 12.87
C SER A 18 4.40 10.53 13.06
N ILE A 19 4.79 11.30 12.04
CA ILE A 19 4.77 12.77 12.07
C ILE A 19 3.34 13.30 12.25
N ALA A 20 2.39 12.76 11.49
CA ALA A 20 0.99 13.18 11.58
C ALA A 20 0.40 12.92 12.97
N ILE A 21 0.72 11.78 13.58
CA ILE A 21 0.26 11.42 14.92
C ILE A 21 0.86 12.34 15.98
N GLU A 22 2.15 12.65 15.91
CA GLU A 22 2.80 13.57 16.83
C GLU A 22 2.26 15.00 16.71
N MET A 23 1.93 15.43 15.50
CA MET A 23 1.33 16.74 15.23
C MET A 23 -0.17 16.79 15.51
N ASN A 24 -0.82 15.67 15.85
CA ASN A 24 -2.27 15.54 15.95
C ASN A 24 -2.99 16.01 14.67
N ALA A 25 -2.45 15.63 13.52
CA ALA A 25 -2.88 16.08 12.20
C ALA A 25 -3.63 14.99 11.43
N TYR A 26 -4.40 15.39 10.44
CA TYR A 26 -4.98 14.48 9.45
C TYR A 26 -3.92 14.05 8.44
N THR A 27 -4.00 12.81 7.97
CA THR A 27 -3.16 12.31 6.87
C THR A 27 -3.89 11.24 6.08
N ILE A 28 -3.41 10.99 4.87
CA ILE A 28 -3.82 9.83 4.07
C ILE A 28 -2.78 8.73 4.28
N ALA A 29 -3.24 7.50 4.47
CA ALA A 29 -2.36 6.35 4.59
C ALA A 29 -2.93 5.14 3.85
N ASP A 30 -2.06 4.25 3.38
CA ASP A 30 -2.49 2.95 2.92
C ASP A 30 -2.93 2.07 4.10
N ARG A 31 -3.90 1.20 3.84
CA ARG A 31 -4.50 0.35 4.87
C ARG A 31 -3.48 -0.55 5.57
N SER A 32 -2.56 -1.14 4.82
CA SER A 32 -1.56 -2.07 5.37
C SER A 32 -0.62 -1.38 6.36
N THR A 33 -0.14 -0.19 6.03
CA THR A 33 0.71 0.62 6.92
C THR A 33 -0.05 1.04 8.16
N TRP A 34 -1.30 1.48 8.03
CA TRP A 34 -2.14 1.85 9.18
C TRP A 34 -2.37 0.67 10.12
N ILE A 35 -2.73 -0.51 9.59
CA ILE A 35 -2.96 -1.70 10.43
C ILE A 35 -1.69 -2.14 11.14
N ALA A 36 -0.54 -2.09 10.45
CA ALA A 36 0.75 -2.45 11.01
C ALA A 36 1.29 -1.44 12.03
N TYR A 37 0.81 -0.20 11.99
CA TYR A 37 1.30 0.87 12.85
C TYR A 37 0.85 0.68 14.30
N GLY A 38 1.80 0.63 15.22
CA GLY A 38 1.53 0.27 16.63
C GLY A 38 0.98 1.42 17.47
N ASN A 39 1.58 2.61 17.37
CA ASN A 39 1.29 3.73 18.25
C ASN A 39 0.27 4.72 17.66
N LYS A 40 -0.97 4.30 17.57
CA LYS A 40 -2.06 5.09 16.96
C LYS A 40 -2.54 6.26 17.82
N GLN A 41 -2.19 6.27 19.12
CA GLN A 41 -2.69 7.24 20.09
C GLN A 41 -4.23 7.43 20.00
N LYS A 42 -4.68 8.67 19.74
CA LYS A 42 -6.10 9.01 19.58
C LYS A 42 -6.58 8.99 18.13
N HIS A 43 -5.71 8.61 17.19
CA HIS A 43 -6.06 8.59 15.77
C HIS A 43 -6.89 7.36 15.43
N SER A 44 -7.81 7.56 14.52
CA SER A 44 -8.67 6.52 13.95
C SER A 44 -8.92 6.80 12.48
N ILE A 45 -9.39 5.79 11.75
CA ILE A 45 -9.86 5.99 10.38
C ILE A 45 -11.14 6.82 10.46
N VAL A 46 -11.12 7.99 9.83
CA VAL A 46 -12.28 8.87 9.74
C VAL A 46 -12.99 8.79 8.40
N PHE A 47 -12.30 8.32 7.38
CA PHE A 47 -12.84 8.07 6.06
C PHE A 47 -12.04 6.97 5.35
N GLU A 48 -12.72 6.02 4.71
CA GLU A 48 -12.12 4.98 3.88
C GLU A 48 -13.07 4.59 2.74
N GLY A 49 -12.53 3.92 1.73
CA GLY A 49 -13.31 3.39 0.61
C GLY A 49 -13.16 4.19 -0.68
N ASP A 50 -13.74 3.63 -1.71
CA ASP A 50 -13.70 4.16 -3.07
C ASP A 50 -14.92 5.02 -3.38
N PRO A 51 -14.89 5.69 -4.56
CA PRO A 51 -13.81 5.61 -5.53
C PRO A 51 -12.59 6.48 -5.23
N PRO A 52 -12.64 7.57 -4.45
CA PRO A 52 -11.51 8.51 -4.38
C PRO A 52 -10.26 7.98 -3.70
N LEU A 53 -10.38 6.97 -2.83
CA LEU A 53 -9.26 6.36 -2.10
C LEU A 53 -8.88 4.96 -2.61
N PHE A 54 -9.32 4.58 -3.80
CA PHE A 54 -8.96 3.31 -4.41
C PHE A 54 -7.47 3.28 -4.76
N ASN A 55 -6.74 2.36 -4.15
CA ASN A 55 -5.29 2.20 -4.33
C ASN A 55 -4.99 0.88 -5.05
N GLN A 56 -5.05 0.89 -6.39
CA GLN A 56 -4.78 -0.27 -7.23
C GLN A 56 -3.28 -0.54 -7.30
N TYR A 57 -2.89 -1.77 -7.02
CA TYR A 57 -1.52 -2.26 -7.22
C TYR A 57 -1.35 -2.83 -8.63
N GLY A 58 -0.15 -2.66 -9.18
CA GLY A 58 0.26 -3.27 -10.44
C GLY A 58 1.56 -4.05 -10.26
N ILE A 59 1.74 -5.09 -11.07
CA ILE A 59 3.00 -5.80 -11.19
C ILE A 59 3.52 -5.64 -12.62
N ILE A 60 4.76 -5.17 -12.78
CA ILE A 60 5.33 -4.79 -14.07
C ILE A 60 6.70 -5.46 -14.21
N PRO A 61 6.85 -6.51 -15.05
CA PRO A 61 8.15 -7.04 -15.40
C PRO A 61 8.99 -5.99 -16.15
N VAL A 62 10.23 -5.81 -15.73
CA VAL A 62 11.14 -4.86 -16.37
C VAL A 62 11.63 -5.41 -17.71
N SER A 63 11.60 -4.57 -18.76
CA SER A 63 12.05 -4.96 -20.10
C SER A 63 13.58 -5.08 -20.16
N PRO A 64 14.12 -6.18 -20.73
CA PRO A 64 15.55 -6.32 -20.95
C PRO A 64 16.12 -5.34 -21.97
N ASP A 65 15.29 -4.76 -22.85
CA ASP A 65 15.73 -3.73 -23.79
C ASP A 65 16.16 -2.44 -23.08
N LYS A 66 15.60 -2.18 -21.91
CA LYS A 66 15.94 -1.03 -21.06
C LYS A 66 16.95 -1.38 -19.97
N CYS A 67 16.88 -2.60 -19.46
CA CYS A 67 17.72 -3.10 -18.39
C CYS A 67 18.24 -4.49 -18.75
N PRO A 68 19.40 -4.61 -19.44
CA PRO A 68 19.88 -5.89 -20.00
C PRO A 68 20.11 -7.00 -18.96
N ASP A 69 20.42 -6.64 -17.72
CA ASP A 69 20.70 -7.60 -16.63
C ASP A 69 19.44 -8.12 -15.91
N THR A 70 18.26 -7.90 -16.48
CA THR A 70 17.01 -8.37 -15.87
C THR A 70 16.75 -9.85 -16.17
N HIS A 71 16.18 -10.54 -15.19
CA HIS A 71 15.72 -11.93 -15.34
C HIS A 71 14.26 -11.99 -15.78
N LEU A 72 13.95 -11.55 -17.00
CA LEU A 72 12.58 -11.40 -17.50
C LEU A 72 11.74 -12.68 -17.35
N THR A 73 12.31 -13.84 -17.71
CA THR A 73 11.58 -15.13 -17.61
C THR A 73 11.15 -15.43 -16.18
N ALA A 74 12.00 -15.17 -15.20
CA ALA A 74 11.65 -15.34 -13.78
C ALA A 74 10.61 -14.30 -13.32
N ALA A 75 10.74 -13.06 -13.75
CA ALA A 75 9.78 -12.00 -13.46
C ALA A 75 8.39 -12.30 -14.00
N ILE A 76 8.29 -12.84 -15.22
CA ILE A 76 7.03 -13.28 -15.82
C ILE A 76 6.40 -14.40 -14.98
N LYS A 77 7.16 -15.42 -14.61
CA LYS A 77 6.64 -16.53 -13.77
C LYS A 77 6.10 -16.05 -12.42
N VAL A 78 6.79 -15.10 -11.77
CA VAL A 78 6.31 -14.50 -10.52
C VAL A 78 5.02 -13.71 -10.76
N SER A 79 4.95 -12.94 -11.84
CA SER A 79 3.76 -12.17 -12.19
C SER A 79 2.56 -13.08 -12.47
N GLU A 80 2.75 -14.13 -13.27
CA GLU A 80 1.72 -15.14 -13.56
C GLU A 80 1.22 -15.83 -12.29
N TRP A 81 2.14 -16.19 -11.38
CA TRP A 81 1.75 -16.78 -10.11
C TRP A 81 0.95 -15.81 -9.25
N MET A 82 1.38 -14.56 -9.13
CA MET A 82 0.66 -13.54 -8.34
C MET A 82 -0.75 -13.26 -8.89
N LEU A 83 -0.91 -13.30 -10.21
CA LEU A 83 -2.20 -13.11 -10.88
C LEU A 83 -3.06 -14.38 -10.94
N SER A 84 -2.49 -15.54 -10.63
CA SER A 84 -3.24 -16.80 -10.60
C SER A 84 -4.25 -16.83 -9.45
N GLU A 85 -5.27 -17.68 -9.57
CA GLU A 85 -6.26 -17.91 -8.51
C GLU A 85 -5.60 -18.22 -7.17
N LYS A 86 -4.57 -19.09 -7.17
CA LYS A 86 -3.82 -19.45 -5.96
C LYS A 86 -3.06 -18.25 -5.38
N GLY A 87 -2.40 -17.48 -6.20
CA GLY A 87 -1.69 -16.26 -5.76
C GLY A 87 -2.65 -15.23 -5.18
N GLN A 88 -3.77 -14.99 -5.84
CA GLN A 88 -4.82 -14.07 -5.37
C GLN A 88 -5.45 -14.56 -4.06
N GLN A 89 -5.66 -15.85 -3.88
CA GLN A 89 -6.13 -16.43 -2.63
C GLN A 89 -5.14 -16.19 -1.48
N HIS A 90 -3.85 -16.43 -1.69
CA HIS A 90 -2.83 -16.15 -0.67
C HIS A 90 -2.78 -14.68 -0.27
N ILE A 91 -2.95 -13.76 -1.23
CA ILE A 91 -3.02 -12.31 -0.94
C ILE A 91 -4.27 -12.00 -0.09
N ALA A 92 -5.43 -12.58 -0.44
CA ALA A 92 -6.67 -12.36 0.29
C ALA A 92 -6.64 -12.90 1.72
N GLU A 93 -5.98 -14.04 1.92
CA GLU A 93 -5.89 -14.72 3.23
C GLU A 93 -4.83 -14.11 4.14
N TYR A 94 -3.91 -13.29 3.61
CA TYR A 94 -2.89 -12.67 4.43
C TYR A 94 -3.49 -11.65 5.40
N ARG A 95 -3.25 -11.88 6.68
CA ARG A 95 -3.77 -11.05 7.77
C ARG A 95 -2.66 -10.57 8.69
N ARG A 96 -2.87 -9.41 9.28
CA ARG A 96 -2.06 -8.88 10.38
C ARG A 96 -2.98 -8.31 11.46
N HIS A 97 -2.77 -8.71 12.71
CA HIS A 97 -3.65 -8.37 13.82
C HIS A 97 -5.13 -8.68 13.51
N ASP A 98 -5.39 -9.85 12.90
CA ASP A 98 -6.71 -10.32 12.46
C ASP A 98 -7.40 -9.47 11.38
N HIS A 99 -6.70 -8.49 10.82
CA HIS A 99 -7.20 -7.66 9.72
C HIS A 99 -6.67 -8.14 8.36
N GLN A 100 -7.55 -8.22 7.38
CA GLN A 100 -7.16 -8.38 5.98
C GLN A 100 -6.52 -7.09 5.48
N LEU A 101 -5.35 -7.19 4.82
CA LEU A 101 -4.60 -6.01 4.36
C LEU A 101 -4.91 -5.65 2.91
N PHE A 102 -5.07 -6.66 2.05
CA PHE A 102 -5.23 -6.49 0.61
C PHE A 102 -6.48 -7.21 0.11
N PHE A 103 -7.13 -6.64 -0.89
CA PHE A 103 -8.35 -7.14 -1.51
C PHE A 103 -8.05 -7.43 -2.99
N PRO A 104 -7.61 -8.65 -3.34
CA PRO A 104 -7.21 -8.99 -4.69
C PRO A 104 -8.38 -8.90 -5.67
N ASN A 105 -8.11 -8.39 -6.86
CA ASN A 105 -9.09 -8.18 -7.91
C ASN A 105 -8.52 -8.43 -9.32
N ALA A 106 -7.44 -9.22 -9.43
CA ALA A 106 -6.91 -9.62 -10.73
C ALA A 106 -7.95 -10.41 -11.52
N ARG A 107 -8.01 -10.17 -12.82
CA ARG A 107 -8.95 -10.78 -13.77
C ARG A 107 -8.20 -11.54 -14.84
#